data_f2b9ffe09e589f98ef3dbd948cc188a5
#
_entry.id   f2b9ffe09e589f98ef3dbd948cc188a5
#
_cell.length_a   1.000
_cell.length_b   1.000
_cell.length_c   1.000
_cell.angle_alpha   90.00
_cell.angle_beta   90.00
_cell.angle_gamma   90.00
#
_symmetry.space_group_name_H-M   'P 1'
#
loop_
_entity.id
_entity.type
_entity.pdbx_description
1 polymer ?
#
loop_
_entity_poly.entity_id
_entity_poly.type
_entity_poly.pdbx_seq_one_letter_code
_entity_poly.pdbx_strand_id
1 'polypeptide(L)'
;MQSNQPKRTPLYDKHCVAHAKIVDFAGWEMPIQYPAGIVQEHLATRKSAGIFDVSHMGRFRISGNQAGAFLDYALTNHAGGLPQGMSHYTILAQDDGGAVDDAWLYRFESDNFILVVNASNKDKDWKHLQSLKARFASVVLEDLSESLAMVALQGPQSEAILKGLLTGGALPEPKRNATSRSEEHTSELQSRQVI
;
A
#
# COMPACT_ATOMS: atom_id res chain seq x y z
N MET A 1 7.01 6.97 29.14
CA MET A 1 6.21 5.76 28.87
C MET A 1 5.28 6.14 27.71
N GLN A 2 5.59 5.71 26.50
CA GLN A 2 4.69 5.90 25.37
C GLN A 2 3.43 5.07 25.64
N SER A 3 2.25 5.68 25.50
CA SER A 3 0.97 5.00 25.67
C SER A 3 0.89 3.85 24.68
N ASN A 4 0.82 2.62 25.18
CA ASN A 4 0.77 1.39 24.41
C ASN A 4 -0.66 1.14 23.88
N GLN A 5 -1.34 2.21 23.39
CA GLN A 5 -2.63 2.05 22.76
C GLN A 5 -2.43 1.61 21.29
N PRO A 6 -3.14 0.58 20.83
CA PRO A 6 -3.09 0.16 19.44
C PRO A 6 -3.46 1.32 18.51
N LYS A 7 -2.82 1.37 17.34
CA LYS A 7 -3.09 2.36 16.31
C LYS A 7 -4.43 2.05 15.62
N ARG A 8 -5.03 3.09 15.01
CA ARG A 8 -6.28 2.97 14.24
C ARG A 8 -6.06 3.39 12.80
N THR A 9 -6.69 2.67 11.89
CA THR A 9 -6.73 3.07 10.47
C THR A 9 -7.72 4.21 10.25
N PRO A 10 -7.65 4.94 9.13
CA PRO A 10 -8.66 5.94 8.77
C PRO A 10 -10.08 5.37 8.63
N LEU A 11 -10.21 4.05 8.45
CA LEU A 11 -11.51 3.37 8.29
C LEU A 11 -12.04 2.76 9.59
N TYR A 12 -11.35 2.92 10.72
CA TYR A 12 -11.73 2.32 12.01
C TYR A 12 -13.18 2.54 12.39
N ASP A 13 -13.67 3.79 12.30
CA ASP A 13 -15.06 4.11 12.65
C ASP A 13 -16.08 3.41 11.72
N LYS A 14 -15.70 3.21 10.45
CA LYS A 14 -16.53 2.45 9.49
C LYS A 14 -16.64 0.99 9.90
N HIS A 15 -15.57 0.39 10.40
CA HIS A 15 -15.58 -0.97 10.94
C HIS A 15 -16.49 -1.09 12.17
N CYS A 16 -16.41 -0.12 13.09
CA CYS A 16 -17.28 -0.08 14.27
C CYS A 16 -18.77 0.05 13.89
N VAL A 17 -19.12 0.96 12.98
CA VAL A 17 -20.48 1.13 12.46
C VAL A 17 -20.99 -0.15 11.78
N ALA A 18 -20.13 -0.87 11.09
CA ALA A 18 -20.44 -2.16 10.47
C ALA A 18 -20.44 -3.34 11.48
N HIS A 19 -20.33 -3.06 12.78
CA HIS A 19 -20.32 -4.07 13.85
C HIS A 19 -19.19 -5.11 13.70
N ALA A 20 -18.04 -4.70 13.20
CA ALA A 20 -16.89 -5.58 13.08
C ALA A 20 -16.37 -6.00 14.46
N LYS A 21 -15.94 -7.24 14.58
CA LYS A 21 -15.15 -7.70 15.73
C LYS A 21 -13.72 -7.19 15.58
N ILE A 22 -13.36 -6.19 16.40
CA ILE A 22 -12.03 -5.58 16.41
C ILE A 22 -11.09 -6.39 17.30
N VAL A 23 -9.85 -6.58 16.84
CA VAL A 23 -8.77 -7.25 17.57
C VAL A 23 -7.47 -6.46 17.41
N ASP A 24 -6.50 -6.71 18.30
CA ASP A 24 -5.12 -6.25 18.09
C ASP A 24 -4.46 -7.10 16.99
N PHE A 25 -4.00 -6.44 15.95
CA PHE A 25 -3.23 -7.03 14.87
C PHE A 25 -1.95 -6.21 14.65
N ALA A 26 -0.83 -6.73 15.14
CA ALA A 26 0.49 -6.09 15.04
C ALA A 26 0.49 -4.62 15.54
N GLY A 27 -0.20 -4.36 16.66
CA GLY A 27 -0.31 -3.03 17.28
C GLY A 27 -1.36 -2.12 16.62
N TRP A 28 -2.25 -2.67 15.80
CA TRP A 28 -3.38 -1.97 15.19
C TRP A 28 -4.71 -2.57 15.62
N GLU A 29 -5.73 -1.73 15.87
CA GLU A 29 -7.11 -2.16 16.03
C GLU A 29 -7.71 -2.48 14.66
N MET A 30 -7.81 -3.79 14.32
CA MET A 30 -8.23 -4.25 13.01
C MET A 30 -9.47 -5.14 13.08
N PRO A 31 -10.36 -5.09 12.07
CA PRO A 31 -11.51 -5.99 12.00
C PRO A 31 -11.07 -7.40 11.62
N ILE A 32 -11.45 -8.40 12.43
CA ILE A 32 -11.20 -9.82 12.10
C ILE A 32 -12.38 -10.47 11.39
N GLN A 33 -13.59 -10.00 11.66
CA GLN A 33 -14.82 -10.44 11.00
C GLN A 33 -15.96 -9.44 11.23
N TYR A 34 -16.97 -9.53 10.39
CA TYR A 34 -18.26 -8.83 10.52
C TYR A 34 -19.37 -9.79 10.95
N PRO A 35 -20.62 -9.32 11.18
CA PRO A 35 -21.70 -10.17 11.70
C PRO A 35 -22.03 -11.41 10.86
N ALA A 36 -21.78 -11.35 9.53
CA ALA A 36 -21.98 -12.50 8.65
C ALA A 36 -21.01 -13.66 8.91
N GLY A 37 -19.86 -13.37 9.53
CA GLY A 37 -18.82 -14.32 9.87
C GLY A 37 -17.86 -14.65 8.73
N ILE A 38 -16.66 -15.08 9.09
CA ILE A 38 -15.51 -15.28 8.20
C ILE A 38 -15.85 -16.17 6.98
N VAL A 39 -16.62 -17.24 7.17
CA VAL A 39 -16.96 -18.16 6.07
C VAL A 39 -17.83 -17.47 5.02
N GLN A 40 -18.83 -16.69 5.45
CA GLN A 40 -19.71 -15.98 4.51
C GLN A 40 -18.96 -14.84 3.80
N GLU A 41 -18.10 -14.12 4.51
CA GLU A 41 -17.24 -13.07 3.92
C GLU A 41 -16.29 -13.66 2.87
N HIS A 42 -15.65 -14.80 3.17
CA HIS A 42 -14.83 -15.51 2.20
C HIS A 42 -15.64 -15.93 0.95
N LEU A 43 -16.80 -16.54 1.14
CA LEU A 43 -17.66 -16.96 0.03
C LEU A 43 -18.18 -15.77 -0.79
N ALA A 44 -18.53 -14.66 -0.15
CA ALA A 44 -18.93 -13.43 -0.82
C ALA A 44 -17.81 -12.88 -1.71
N THR A 45 -16.58 -12.82 -1.18
CA THR A 45 -15.40 -12.40 -1.95
C THR A 45 -15.14 -13.30 -3.15
N ARG A 46 -15.28 -14.63 -2.98
CA ARG A 46 -15.07 -15.59 -4.08
C ARG A 46 -16.15 -15.55 -5.16
N LYS A 47 -17.40 -15.22 -4.80
CA LYS A 47 -18.56 -15.20 -5.72
C LYS A 47 -18.83 -13.82 -6.33
N SER A 48 -18.48 -12.75 -5.64
CA SER A 48 -18.81 -11.37 -5.98
C SER A 48 -17.61 -10.45 -5.77
N ALA A 49 -17.57 -9.76 -4.64
CA ALA A 49 -16.45 -8.91 -4.26
C ALA A 49 -16.35 -8.77 -2.74
N GLY A 50 -15.15 -8.44 -2.26
CA GLY A 50 -14.87 -8.04 -0.89
C GLY A 50 -13.90 -6.85 -0.88
N ILE A 51 -14.09 -5.94 0.07
CA ILE A 51 -13.18 -4.83 0.33
C ILE A 51 -12.45 -5.07 1.66
N PHE A 52 -11.13 -4.88 1.65
CA PHE A 52 -10.27 -5.10 2.81
C PHE A 52 -9.52 -3.83 3.13
N ASP A 53 -9.59 -3.38 4.39
CA ASP A 53 -8.73 -2.31 4.89
C ASP A 53 -7.32 -2.85 5.11
N VAL A 54 -6.37 -2.35 4.34
CA VAL A 54 -4.94 -2.66 4.44
C VAL A 54 -4.12 -1.40 4.77
N SER A 55 -4.78 -0.37 5.33
CA SER A 55 -4.17 0.92 5.67
C SER A 55 -3.14 0.84 6.80
N HIS A 56 -3.05 -0.28 7.51
CA HIS A 56 -2.01 -0.53 8.51
C HIS A 56 -0.62 -0.78 7.90
N MET A 57 -0.53 -1.15 6.63
CA MET A 57 0.77 -1.32 5.93
C MET A 57 1.51 0.01 5.76
N GLY A 58 2.84 -0.02 5.74
CA GLY A 58 3.66 1.16 5.47
C GLY A 58 3.62 1.55 3.99
N ARG A 59 3.60 2.86 3.71
CA ARG A 59 3.62 3.43 2.35
C ARG A 59 4.66 4.53 2.29
N PHE A 60 5.78 4.25 1.65
CA PHE A 60 6.88 5.19 1.52
C PHE A 60 6.97 5.71 0.09
N ARG A 61 6.95 7.03 -0.07
CA ARG A 61 7.26 7.66 -1.35
C ARG A 61 8.76 7.85 -1.46
N ILE A 62 9.31 7.43 -2.57
CA ILE A 62 10.71 7.64 -2.96
C ILE A 62 10.71 8.43 -4.26
N SER A 63 11.28 9.63 -4.25
CA SER A 63 11.27 10.51 -5.41
C SER A 63 12.61 11.22 -5.62
N GLY A 64 12.78 11.82 -6.82
CA GLY A 64 13.99 12.54 -7.23
C GLY A 64 14.80 11.78 -8.28
N ASN A 65 15.69 12.49 -8.95
CA ASN A 65 16.41 11.97 -10.13
C ASN A 65 17.34 10.77 -9.83
N GLN A 66 17.63 10.48 -8.57
CA GLN A 66 18.36 9.29 -8.14
C GLN A 66 17.47 8.22 -7.51
N ALA A 67 16.13 8.37 -7.54
CA ALA A 67 15.22 7.44 -6.88
C ALA A 67 15.35 6.00 -7.41
N GLY A 68 15.43 5.81 -8.72
CA GLY A 68 15.65 4.50 -9.34
C GLY A 68 16.97 3.85 -8.89
N ALA A 69 18.08 4.60 -8.94
CA ALA A 69 19.40 4.11 -8.53
C ALA A 69 19.47 3.80 -7.02
N PHE A 70 18.81 4.63 -6.20
CA PHE A 70 18.67 4.37 -4.77
C PHE A 70 17.92 3.07 -4.50
N LEU A 71 16.80 2.86 -5.19
CA LEU A 71 15.99 1.66 -5.04
C LEU A 71 16.71 0.42 -5.58
N ASP A 72 17.48 0.54 -6.67
CA ASP A 72 18.34 -0.56 -7.17
C ASP A 72 19.42 -0.96 -6.17
N TYR A 73 19.88 -0.02 -5.34
CA TYR A 73 20.83 -0.30 -4.27
C TYR A 73 20.15 -0.93 -3.04
N ALA A 74 18.95 -0.48 -2.70
CA ALA A 74 18.22 -0.91 -1.48
C ALA A 74 17.44 -2.22 -1.65
N LEU A 75 17.08 -2.58 -2.88
CA LEU A 75 16.15 -3.67 -3.20
C LEU A 75 16.81 -4.74 -4.06
N THR A 76 16.29 -5.96 -3.96
CA THR A 76 16.82 -7.10 -4.75
C THR A 76 16.32 -7.14 -6.18
N ASN A 77 15.22 -6.44 -6.52
CA ASN A 77 14.68 -6.41 -7.86
C ASN A 77 14.96 -5.07 -8.54
N HIS A 78 15.18 -5.05 -9.85
CA HIS A 78 15.61 -3.87 -10.61
C HIS A 78 14.50 -2.82 -10.70
N ALA A 79 14.59 -1.79 -9.84
CA ALA A 79 13.63 -0.70 -9.73
C ALA A 79 13.76 0.32 -10.88
N GLY A 80 14.99 0.66 -11.25
CA GLY A 80 15.27 1.60 -12.35
C GLY A 80 14.74 1.12 -13.70
N GLY A 81 14.69 -0.19 -13.92
CA GLY A 81 14.13 -0.82 -15.12
C GLY A 81 12.63 -1.11 -15.07
N LEU A 82 11.95 -0.90 -13.94
CA LEU A 82 10.50 -1.08 -13.83
C LEU A 82 9.78 -0.07 -14.73
N PRO A 83 8.95 -0.47 -15.72
CA PRO A 83 8.22 0.49 -16.55
C PRO A 83 7.27 1.36 -15.71
N GLN A 84 7.02 2.59 -16.17
CA GLN A 84 5.97 3.44 -15.59
C GLN A 84 4.60 2.75 -15.68
N GLY A 85 3.76 2.96 -14.66
CA GLY A 85 2.48 2.29 -14.56
C GLY A 85 2.57 0.80 -14.23
N MET A 86 3.71 0.34 -13.73
CA MET A 86 3.91 -1.05 -13.32
C MET A 86 4.36 -1.16 -11.86
N SER A 87 4.22 -2.36 -11.34
CA SER A 87 4.68 -2.70 -9.99
C SER A 87 5.32 -4.09 -9.96
N HIS A 88 6.14 -4.34 -8.95
CA HIS A 88 6.69 -5.67 -8.69
C HIS A 88 6.95 -5.92 -7.20
N TYR A 89 6.96 -7.19 -6.85
CA TYR A 89 7.44 -7.68 -5.56
C TYR A 89 8.96 -7.54 -5.48
N THR A 90 9.49 -7.23 -4.29
CA THR A 90 10.93 -7.08 -4.05
C THR A 90 11.27 -7.38 -2.59
N ILE A 91 12.55 -7.42 -2.26
CA ILE A 91 13.06 -7.60 -0.90
C ILE A 91 13.99 -6.44 -0.59
N LEU A 92 13.86 -5.84 0.59
CA LEU A 92 14.87 -4.94 1.16
C LEU A 92 16.03 -5.81 1.65
N ALA A 93 17.24 -5.52 1.15
CA ALA A 93 18.42 -6.32 1.43
C ALA A 93 19.43 -5.59 2.33
N GLN A 94 20.23 -6.36 3.05
CA GLN A 94 21.41 -5.91 3.79
C GLN A 94 22.69 -6.17 3.00
N ASP A 95 23.77 -5.48 3.34
CA ASP A 95 25.08 -5.64 2.69
C ASP A 95 25.66 -7.07 2.86
N ASP A 96 25.24 -7.81 3.90
CA ASP A 96 25.64 -9.20 4.15
C ASP A 96 24.77 -10.23 3.39
N GLY A 97 23.81 -9.78 2.60
CA GLY A 97 22.86 -10.62 1.87
C GLY A 97 21.64 -11.06 2.68
N GLY A 98 21.51 -10.61 3.93
CA GLY A 98 20.29 -10.84 4.73
C GLY A 98 19.11 -10.01 4.22
N ALA A 99 17.88 -10.54 4.41
CA ALA A 99 16.65 -9.81 4.14
C ALA A 99 16.28 -8.92 5.34
N VAL A 100 15.97 -7.66 5.08
CA VAL A 100 15.36 -6.77 6.07
C VAL A 100 13.86 -7.04 6.13
N ASP A 101 13.19 -6.97 4.98
CA ASP A 101 11.76 -7.27 4.80
C ASP A 101 11.46 -7.53 3.33
N ASP A 102 10.25 -8.04 3.05
CA ASP A 102 9.70 -8.06 1.71
C ASP A 102 8.76 -6.86 1.48
N ALA A 103 8.64 -6.43 0.23
CA ALA A 103 7.91 -5.23 -0.12
C ALA A 103 7.30 -5.30 -1.53
N TRP A 104 6.39 -4.38 -1.81
CA TRP A 104 5.83 -4.19 -3.15
C TRP A 104 6.15 -2.79 -3.65
N LEU A 105 6.86 -2.70 -4.78
CA LEU A 105 7.26 -1.43 -5.41
C LEU A 105 6.33 -1.07 -6.55
N TYR A 106 5.84 0.16 -6.56
CA TYR A 106 5.02 0.77 -7.61
C TYR A 106 5.79 1.92 -8.25
N ARG A 107 5.78 2.01 -9.58
CA ARG A 107 6.32 3.15 -10.32
C ARG A 107 5.23 3.89 -11.07
N PHE A 108 4.88 5.08 -10.60
CA PHE A 108 3.84 5.92 -11.23
C PHE A 108 4.42 6.84 -12.31
N GLU A 109 5.59 7.38 -12.08
CA GLU A 109 6.30 8.32 -12.98
C GLU A 109 7.79 7.95 -13.03
N SER A 110 8.57 8.64 -13.89
CA SER A 110 10.00 8.34 -14.09
C SER A 110 10.78 8.27 -12.77
N ASP A 111 10.56 9.24 -11.89
CA ASP A 111 11.32 9.44 -10.65
C ASP A 111 10.42 9.46 -9.41
N ASN A 112 9.29 8.76 -9.45
CA ASN A 112 8.31 8.73 -8.37
C ASN A 112 7.80 7.31 -8.15
N PHE A 113 8.15 6.75 -7.00
CA PHE A 113 7.84 5.39 -6.60
C PHE A 113 7.09 5.38 -5.26
N ILE A 114 6.27 4.36 -5.06
CA ILE A 114 5.73 4.02 -3.74
C ILE A 114 6.17 2.60 -3.39
N LEU A 115 6.78 2.46 -2.23
CA LEU A 115 7.14 1.19 -1.62
C LEU A 115 6.14 0.88 -0.52
N VAL A 116 5.44 -0.25 -0.65
CA VAL A 116 4.51 -0.76 0.36
C VAL A 116 5.23 -1.84 1.15
N VAL A 117 5.27 -1.68 2.48
CA VAL A 117 5.98 -2.57 3.41
C VAL A 117 5.05 -3.12 4.49
N ASN A 118 5.47 -4.20 5.15
CA ASN A 118 4.70 -4.86 6.18
C ASN A 118 4.52 -3.97 7.43
N ALA A 119 3.30 -3.96 8.00
CA ALA A 119 2.94 -3.09 9.12
C ALA A 119 3.84 -3.27 10.34
N SER A 120 4.17 -4.52 10.69
CA SER A 120 5.04 -4.85 11.84
C SER A 120 6.49 -4.40 11.67
N ASN A 121 6.94 -4.26 10.43
CA ASN A 121 8.32 -3.92 10.07
C ASN A 121 8.50 -2.45 9.62
N LYS A 122 7.40 -1.69 9.49
CA LYS A 122 7.41 -0.32 8.93
C LYS A 122 8.53 0.56 9.47
N ASP A 123 8.67 0.62 10.80
CA ASP A 123 9.66 1.51 11.42
C ASP A 123 11.11 1.02 11.21
N LYS A 124 11.32 -0.29 11.15
CA LYS A 124 12.60 -0.92 10.82
C LYS A 124 13.01 -0.61 9.37
N ASP A 125 12.07 -0.80 8.44
CA ASP A 125 12.28 -0.59 7.02
C ASP A 125 12.54 0.88 6.71
N TRP A 126 11.78 1.78 7.36
CA TRP A 126 12.00 3.22 7.25
C TRP A 126 13.40 3.63 7.70
N LYS A 127 13.85 3.15 8.87
CA LYS A 127 15.20 3.42 9.38
C LYS A 127 16.29 2.87 8.45
N HIS A 128 16.07 1.68 7.90
CA HIS A 128 16.99 1.10 6.92
C HIS A 128 17.12 1.97 5.68
N LEU A 129 16.01 2.36 5.04
CA LEU A 129 16.02 3.25 3.88
C LEU A 129 16.67 4.61 4.18
N GLN A 130 16.39 5.21 5.35
CA GLN A 130 17.03 6.44 5.77
C GLN A 130 18.55 6.30 5.94
N SER A 131 19.03 5.17 6.44
CA SER A 131 20.49 4.93 6.58
C SER A 131 21.21 4.86 5.24
N LEU A 132 20.55 4.32 4.21
CA LEU A 132 21.09 4.21 2.86
C LEU A 132 21.06 5.54 2.10
N LYS A 133 20.11 6.44 2.44
CA LYS A 133 19.90 7.73 1.76
C LYS A 133 21.15 8.62 1.74
N ALA A 134 22.01 8.53 2.74
CA ALA A 134 23.23 9.37 2.81
C ALA A 134 24.12 9.26 1.56
N ARG A 135 24.00 8.18 0.79
CA ARG A 135 24.75 7.94 -0.46
C ARG A 135 24.09 8.58 -1.70
N PHE A 136 22.86 9.13 -1.57
CA PHE A 136 22.04 9.60 -2.68
C PHE A 136 21.46 10.99 -2.37
N ALA A 137 22.20 12.05 -2.72
CA ALA A 137 21.86 13.42 -2.33
C ALA A 137 20.53 13.94 -2.90
N SER A 138 20.11 13.43 -4.06
CA SER A 138 18.92 13.89 -4.79
C SER A 138 17.68 12.99 -4.55
N VAL A 139 17.68 12.16 -3.50
CA VAL A 139 16.54 11.33 -3.13
C VAL A 139 15.74 12.00 -2.04
N VAL A 140 14.43 12.03 -2.21
CA VAL A 140 13.46 12.44 -1.18
C VAL A 140 12.70 11.20 -0.72
N LEU A 141 12.67 10.97 0.60
CA LEU A 141 11.89 9.92 1.25
C LEU A 141 10.76 10.56 2.06
N GLU A 142 9.53 10.10 1.86
CA GLU A 142 8.35 10.56 2.59
C GLU A 142 7.54 9.35 3.09
N ASP A 143 7.19 9.34 4.37
CA ASP A 143 6.24 8.36 4.93
C ASP A 143 4.81 8.86 4.73
N LEU A 144 4.07 8.22 3.84
CA LEU A 144 2.68 8.53 3.51
C LEU A 144 1.68 7.67 4.29
N SER A 145 2.13 6.84 5.23
CA SER A 145 1.30 5.83 5.89
C SER A 145 0.12 6.42 6.65
N GLU A 146 0.25 7.65 7.18
CA GLU A 146 -0.83 8.32 7.91
C GLU A 146 -1.68 9.25 7.01
N SER A 147 -1.17 9.65 5.85
CA SER A 147 -1.84 10.59 4.94
C SER A 147 -2.69 9.90 3.87
N LEU A 148 -2.47 8.61 3.62
CA LEU A 148 -3.18 7.83 2.61
C LEU A 148 -3.86 6.62 3.27
N ALA A 149 -5.13 6.38 2.95
CA ALA A 149 -5.76 5.09 3.18
C ALA A 149 -5.37 4.11 2.07
N MET A 150 -5.38 2.82 2.37
CA MET A 150 -5.16 1.76 1.40
C MET A 150 -6.21 0.67 1.57
N VAL A 151 -6.88 0.32 0.48
CA VAL A 151 -7.89 -0.74 0.48
C VAL A 151 -7.59 -1.72 -0.65
N ALA A 152 -7.90 -3.00 -0.41
CA ALA A 152 -7.87 -4.04 -1.43
C ALA A 152 -9.30 -4.43 -1.79
N LEU A 153 -9.71 -4.18 -3.04
CA LEU A 153 -10.98 -4.64 -3.60
C LEU A 153 -10.72 -5.90 -4.40
N GLN A 154 -11.28 -7.02 -3.95
CA GLN A 154 -11.00 -8.36 -4.47
C GLN A 154 -12.28 -9.07 -4.92
N GLY A 155 -12.18 -9.96 -5.90
CA GLY A 155 -13.28 -10.81 -6.35
C GLY A 155 -13.69 -10.59 -7.81
N PRO A 156 -14.53 -11.46 -8.38
CA PRO A 156 -14.90 -11.42 -9.81
C PRO A 156 -15.57 -10.12 -10.27
N GLN A 157 -16.25 -9.40 -9.37
CA GLN A 157 -16.94 -8.15 -9.71
C GLN A 157 -16.14 -6.89 -9.36
N SER A 158 -14.92 -7.02 -8.82
CA SER A 158 -14.12 -5.89 -8.34
C SER A 158 -13.85 -4.85 -9.43
N GLU A 159 -13.53 -5.27 -10.65
CA GLU A 159 -13.30 -4.37 -11.79
C GLU A 159 -14.56 -3.58 -12.17
N ALA A 160 -15.72 -4.24 -12.24
CA ALA A 160 -16.99 -3.59 -12.58
C ALA A 160 -17.40 -2.55 -11.52
N ILE A 161 -17.21 -2.89 -10.23
CA ILE A 161 -17.47 -1.97 -9.11
C ILE A 161 -16.54 -0.75 -9.21
N LEU A 162 -15.24 -0.97 -9.40
CA LEU A 162 -14.28 0.10 -9.47
C LEU A 162 -14.55 1.02 -10.68
N LYS A 163 -14.87 0.47 -11.85
CA LYS A 163 -15.28 1.25 -13.02
C LYS A 163 -16.47 2.16 -12.75
N GLY A 164 -17.45 1.70 -11.96
CA GLY A 164 -18.63 2.48 -11.60
C GLY A 164 -18.34 3.63 -10.62
N LEU A 165 -17.19 3.63 -9.96
CA LEU A 165 -16.79 4.68 -9.01
C LEU A 165 -15.91 5.77 -9.65
N LEU A 166 -15.38 5.55 -10.85
CA LEU A 166 -14.47 6.49 -11.49
C LEU A 166 -15.24 7.59 -12.21
N THR A 167 -14.82 8.85 -12.01
CA THR A 167 -15.31 10.04 -12.74
C THR A 167 -14.33 10.51 -13.80
N GLY A 168 -13.06 10.18 -13.65
CA GLY A 168 -12.00 10.56 -14.58
C GLY A 168 -10.86 9.55 -14.57
N GLY A 169 -10.03 9.57 -15.60
CA GLY A 169 -8.98 8.60 -15.81
C GLY A 169 -9.49 7.24 -16.29
N ALA A 170 -8.65 6.25 -16.20
CA ALA A 170 -8.97 4.87 -16.59
C ALA A 170 -8.37 3.88 -15.61
N LEU A 171 -8.99 2.69 -15.48
CA LEU A 171 -8.32 1.56 -14.86
C LEU A 171 -7.06 1.22 -15.65
N PRO A 172 -6.04 0.65 -14.99
CA PRO A 172 -4.87 0.17 -15.70
C PRO A 172 -5.29 -0.87 -16.75
N GLU A 173 -4.47 -1.02 -17.79
CA GLU A 173 -4.65 -2.13 -18.73
C GLU A 173 -4.77 -3.46 -17.96
N PRO A 174 -5.54 -4.44 -18.44
CA PRO A 174 -5.71 -5.73 -17.79
C PRO A 174 -4.43 -6.59 -17.87
N LYS A 175 -3.35 -6.05 -17.39
CA LYS A 175 -2.04 -6.64 -17.30
C LYS A 175 -1.66 -6.82 -15.83
N ARG A 176 -1.09 -7.96 -15.49
CA ARG A 176 -0.62 -8.23 -14.12
C ARG A 176 0.31 -7.10 -13.65
N ASN A 177 0.08 -6.62 -12.43
CA ASN A 177 0.88 -5.59 -11.76
C ASN A 177 0.86 -4.21 -12.45
N ALA A 178 -0.10 -3.93 -13.32
CA ALA A 178 -0.30 -2.60 -13.88
C ALA A 178 -0.92 -1.66 -12.84
N THR A 179 -0.57 -0.38 -12.91
CA THR A 179 -1.07 0.68 -12.01
C THR A 179 -1.53 1.88 -12.83
N SER A 180 -2.50 2.63 -12.33
CA SER A 180 -2.94 3.88 -12.92
C SER A 180 -3.35 4.89 -11.84
N ARG A 181 -3.53 6.15 -12.25
CA ARG A 181 -4.18 7.18 -11.45
C ARG A 181 -5.54 7.49 -12.05
N SER A 182 -6.53 7.70 -11.19
CA SER A 182 -7.90 8.04 -11.59
C SER A 182 -8.58 8.87 -10.52
N GLU A 183 -9.74 9.46 -10.86
CA GLU A 183 -10.56 10.27 -9.98
C GLU A 183 -11.86 9.54 -9.64
N GLU A 184 -12.35 9.71 -8.40
CA GLU A 184 -13.57 9.09 -7.90
C GLU A 184 -14.75 10.06 -7.89
N HIS A 185 -15.98 9.53 -7.84
CA HIS A 185 -17.26 10.24 -7.80
C HIS A 185 -17.56 11.04 -6.52
N THR A 186 -16.61 11.25 -5.62
CA THR A 186 -16.86 11.97 -4.38
C THR A 186 -16.40 13.43 -4.48
N SER A 187 -17.34 14.35 -4.37
CA SER A 187 -17.15 15.80 -4.46
C SER A 187 -16.26 16.44 -3.37
N GLU A 188 -15.69 15.66 -2.46
CA GLU A 188 -14.93 16.17 -1.31
C GLU A 188 -13.52 15.59 -1.14
N LEU A 189 -13.01 14.76 -2.05
CA LEU A 189 -11.72 14.13 -1.88
C LEU A 189 -10.79 14.47 -3.04
N GLN A 190 -9.81 15.31 -2.75
CA GLN A 190 -8.65 15.57 -3.62
C GLN A 190 -8.07 14.25 -4.15
N SER A 191 -7.65 14.25 -5.42
CA SER A 191 -7.10 13.13 -6.20
C SER A 191 -6.45 12.04 -5.33
N ARG A 192 -7.14 10.91 -5.15
CA ARG A 192 -6.59 9.76 -4.44
C ARG A 192 -6.00 8.79 -5.44
N GLN A 193 -4.82 8.28 -5.11
CA GLN A 193 -4.18 7.22 -5.87
C GLN A 193 -4.89 5.91 -5.57
N VAL A 194 -5.40 5.24 -6.61
CA VAL A 194 -5.87 3.86 -6.52
C VAL A 194 -4.67 2.97 -6.81
N ILE A 195 -4.24 2.22 -5.81
CA ILE A 195 -3.17 1.23 -5.92
C ILE A 195 -3.79 -0.15 -6.13
#